data_6956a1ad02e2b16507c0ec01331ad12c
#
_entry.id   6956a1ad02e2b16507c0ec01331ad12c
#
_cell.length_a   1.000
_cell.length_b   1.000
_cell.length_c   1.000
_cell.angle_alpha   90.00
_cell.angle_beta   90.00
_cell.angle_gamma   90.00
#
_symmetry.space_group_name_H-M   'P 1'
#
loop_
_entity.id
_entity.type
_entity.pdbx_description
1 polymer ?
#
loop_
_entity_poly.entity_id
_entity_poly.type
_entity_poly.pdbx_seq_one_letter_code
_entity_poly.pdbx_strand_id
1 'polypeptide(L)'
;SFPTRRSSDLALDSSNLELNVITREWQGPVKPDWHIHICNPRKWGRISRERGFANAARALWESKQFDLVQSHERIPGCDLYRAGDGVHRRWLEQRARILPGWKQALLFADRYHRYVMNAEREMYQHDHLRGVICNAEMIKQEIIADFGLPAEKIHVIYNAIDNQRFTPPDEETFA
;
A
#
# COMPACT_ATOMS: atom_id res chain seq x y z
N SER A 1 15.14 9.04 10.02
CA SER A 1 14.11 8.59 9.06
C SER A 1 13.41 9.85 8.55
N PHE A 2 13.71 10.23 7.30
CA PHE A 2 13.07 11.40 6.67
C PHE A 2 11.62 11.03 6.36
N PRO A 3 10.64 11.90 6.66
CA PRO A 3 9.29 11.71 6.18
C PRO A 3 9.31 11.86 4.66
N THR A 4 9.27 10.75 3.95
CA THR A 4 9.09 10.75 2.51
C THR A 4 7.69 11.27 2.23
N ARG A 5 7.56 12.54 1.87
CA ARG A 5 6.35 13.05 1.23
C ARG A 5 6.12 12.20 -0.01
N ARG A 6 5.07 11.42 -0.01
CA ARG A 6 4.68 10.65 -1.19
C ARG A 6 4.22 11.66 -2.25
N SER A 7 4.61 11.45 -3.49
CA SER A 7 4.27 12.36 -4.62
C SER A 7 2.75 12.55 -4.78
N SER A 8 1.93 11.59 -4.34
CA SER A 8 0.47 11.72 -4.29
C SER A 8 -0.02 12.83 -3.36
N ASP A 9 0.70 13.10 -2.26
CA ASP A 9 0.29 14.13 -1.29
C ASP A 9 0.47 15.54 -1.85
N LEU A 10 1.43 15.72 -2.77
CA LEU A 10 1.67 17.00 -3.45
C LEU A 10 0.62 17.28 -4.53
N ALA A 11 0.14 16.26 -5.23
CA ALA A 11 -0.89 16.41 -6.27
C ALA A 11 -2.26 16.78 -5.68
N LEU A 12 -2.55 16.33 -4.43
CA LEU A 12 -3.79 16.65 -3.74
C LEU A 12 -3.81 18.07 -3.15
N ASP A 13 -2.65 18.72 -3.00
CA ASP A 13 -2.54 20.08 -2.45
C ASP A 13 -3.17 21.18 -3.33
N SER A 14 -3.31 20.94 -4.64
CA SER A 14 -3.87 21.91 -5.59
C SER A 14 -5.38 21.74 -5.82
N SER A 15 -5.98 20.72 -5.22
CA SER A 15 -7.41 20.42 -5.35
C SER A 15 -8.17 20.91 -4.12
N ASN A 16 -9.41 21.31 -4.32
CA ASN A 16 -10.32 21.77 -3.25
C ASN A 16 -10.87 20.56 -2.46
N LEU A 17 -9.94 19.74 -1.89
CA LEU A 17 -10.22 18.49 -1.21
C LEU A 17 -9.88 18.60 0.29
N GLU A 18 -10.80 18.16 1.12
CA GLU A 18 -10.55 17.92 2.54
C GLU A 18 -9.81 16.58 2.70
N LEU A 19 -8.55 16.63 3.11
CA LEU A 19 -7.72 15.43 3.23
C LEU A 19 -7.77 14.87 4.65
N ASN A 20 -8.29 13.65 4.78
CA ASN A 20 -8.31 12.88 6.01
C ASN A 20 -7.25 11.76 5.93
N VAL A 21 -6.26 11.78 6.82
CA VAL A 21 -5.18 10.78 6.86
C VAL A 21 -5.35 9.86 8.06
N ILE A 22 -5.56 8.58 7.81
CA ILE A 22 -5.64 7.54 8.84
C ILE A 22 -4.30 6.83 8.94
N THR A 23 -3.63 6.91 10.07
CA THR A 23 -2.29 6.38 10.26
C THR A 23 -2.07 5.84 11.67
N ARG A 24 -1.05 5.02 11.87
CA ARG A 24 -0.62 4.56 13.21
C ARG A 24 0.15 5.63 13.96
N GLU A 25 0.94 6.41 13.24
CA GLU A 25 1.81 7.44 13.79
C GLU A 25 1.95 8.55 12.77
N TRP A 26 2.05 9.77 13.24
CA TRP A 26 2.33 10.93 12.39
C TRP A 26 3.55 11.68 12.91
N GLN A 27 4.47 11.96 12.02
CA GLN A 27 5.66 12.76 12.30
C GLN A 27 5.81 13.83 11.23
N GLY A 28 5.79 15.07 11.63
CA GLY A 28 5.97 16.21 10.74
C GLY A 28 4.86 17.26 10.89
N PRO A 29 4.97 18.38 10.17
CA PRO A 29 3.98 19.44 10.19
C PRO A 29 2.64 18.95 9.61
N VAL A 30 1.55 19.40 10.20
CA VAL A 30 0.20 19.17 9.69
C VAL A 30 -0.22 20.45 8.96
N LYS A 31 -0.72 20.30 7.73
CA LYS A 31 -1.29 21.44 7.00
C LYS A 31 -2.68 21.78 7.54
N PRO A 32 -3.14 23.04 7.41
CA PRO A 32 -4.45 23.47 7.92
C PRO A 32 -5.62 22.60 7.42
N ASP A 33 -5.56 22.16 6.17
CA ASP A 33 -6.60 21.38 5.48
C ASP A 33 -6.47 19.86 5.67
N TRP A 34 -5.56 19.42 6.54
CA TRP A 34 -5.30 18.01 6.80
C TRP A 34 -5.84 17.57 8.16
N HIS A 35 -6.67 16.56 8.16
CA HIS A 35 -7.20 15.92 9.36
C HIS A 35 -6.49 14.60 9.62
N ILE A 36 -5.65 14.55 10.68
CA ILE A 36 -4.87 13.36 11.01
C ILE A 36 -5.60 12.55 12.08
N HIS A 37 -5.93 11.31 11.74
CA HIS A 37 -6.55 10.34 12.64
C HIS A 37 -5.55 9.26 13.02
N ILE A 38 -5.17 9.23 14.32
CA ILE A 38 -4.23 8.23 14.82
C ILE A 38 -4.99 6.99 15.25
N CYS A 39 -4.76 5.88 14.55
CA CYS A 39 -5.30 4.56 14.86
C CYS A 39 -4.16 3.60 15.22
N ASN A 40 -3.82 3.49 16.52
CA ASN A 40 -2.74 2.62 16.99
C ASN A 40 -3.22 1.68 18.09
N PRO A 41 -4.08 0.68 17.78
CA PRO A 41 -4.60 -0.26 18.78
C PRO A 41 -3.47 -1.12 19.37
N ARG A 42 -3.72 -1.66 20.57
CA ARG A 42 -2.76 -2.57 21.24
C ARG A 42 -2.43 -3.75 20.33
N LYS A 43 -1.14 -4.13 20.29
CA LYS A 43 -0.59 -5.15 19.37
C LYS A 43 0.11 -6.27 20.14
N TRP A 44 -0.16 -7.50 19.74
CA TRP A 44 0.48 -8.72 20.23
C TRP A 44 1.07 -9.48 19.02
N GLY A 45 2.20 -8.98 18.51
CA GLY A 45 2.86 -9.51 17.32
C GLY A 45 2.34 -8.95 15.99
N ARG A 46 2.90 -9.46 14.89
CA ARG A 46 2.73 -8.89 13.52
C ARG A 46 1.29 -8.94 13.03
N ILE A 47 0.64 -10.09 13.12
CA ILE A 47 -0.75 -10.27 12.63
C ILE A 47 -1.72 -9.37 13.42
N SER A 48 -1.59 -9.34 14.75
CA SER A 48 -2.43 -8.48 15.59
C SER A 48 -2.26 -7.01 15.26
N ARG A 49 -1.02 -6.60 14.93
CA ARG A 49 -0.72 -5.23 14.52
C ARG A 49 -1.43 -4.84 13.22
N GLU A 50 -1.32 -5.68 12.17
CA GLU A 50 -1.92 -5.41 10.88
C GLU A 50 -3.45 -5.46 10.96
N ARG A 51 -3.99 -6.53 11.54
CA ARG A 51 -5.44 -6.69 11.70
C ARG A 51 -6.06 -5.60 12.58
N GLY A 52 -5.39 -5.24 13.68
CA GLY A 52 -5.88 -4.20 14.58
C GLY A 52 -5.97 -2.85 13.90
N PHE A 53 -4.94 -2.48 13.14
CA PHE A 53 -4.97 -1.26 12.34
C PHE A 53 -6.05 -1.29 11.26
N ALA A 54 -6.13 -2.39 10.49
CA ALA A 54 -7.12 -2.54 9.43
C ALA A 54 -8.55 -2.37 9.97
N ASN A 55 -8.87 -3.02 11.10
CA ASN A 55 -10.19 -2.92 11.72
C ASN A 55 -10.48 -1.49 12.24
N ALA A 56 -9.50 -0.85 12.89
CA ALA A 56 -9.67 0.50 13.43
C ALA A 56 -9.82 1.54 12.32
N ALA A 57 -9.01 1.44 11.25
CA ALA A 57 -9.10 2.32 10.10
C ALA A 57 -10.46 2.16 9.39
N ARG A 58 -10.89 0.91 9.18
CA ARG A 58 -12.18 0.61 8.56
C ARG A 58 -13.35 1.16 9.38
N ALA A 59 -13.39 0.91 10.69
CA ALA A 59 -14.44 1.43 11.56
C ALA A 59 -14.48 2.97 11.54
N LEU A 60 -13.33 3.63 11.44
CA LEU A 60 -13.27 5.09 11.36
C LEU A 60 -13.88 5.59 10.06
N TRP A 61 -13.45 5.08 8.89
CA TRP A 61 -13.96 5.59 7.63
C TRP A 61 -15.44 5.26 7.41
N GLU A 62 -15.93 4.11 7.89
CA GLU A 62 -17.34 3.78 7.88
C GLU A 62 -18.17 4.74 8.75
N SER A 63 -17.63 5.18 9.90
CA SER A 63 -18.31 6.12 10.79
C SER A 63 -18.32 7.56 10.26
N LYS A 64 -17.30 7.95 9.49
CA LYS A 64 -17.14 9.31 8.94
C LYS A 64 -17.80 9.50 7.59
N GLN A 65 -18.10 8.42 6.88
CA GLN A 65 -18.74 8.44 5.55
C GLN A 65 -17.98 9.33 4.54
N PHE A 66 -16.67 9.08 4.38
CA PHE A 66 -15.86 9.79 3.39
C PHE A 66 -16.35 9.51 1.95
N ASP A 67 -16.25 10.50 1.08
CA ASP A 67 -16.62 10.37 -0.34
C ASP A 67 -15.75 9.38 -1.10
N LEU A 68 -14.46 9.29 -0.71
CA LEU A 68 -13.48 8.39 -1.30
C LEU A 68 -12.46 7.93 -0.26
N VAL A 69 -12.21 6.63 -0.22
CA VAL A 69 -11.19 6.01 0.64
C VAL A 69 -10.10 5.39 -0.20
N GLN A 70 -8.88 5.94 -0.13
CA GLN A 70 -7.70 5.33 -0.71
C GLN A 70 -6.85 4.65 0.36
N SER A 71 -6.52 3.37 0.18
CA SER A 71 -5.64 2.63 1.07
C SER A 71 -4.29 2.33 0.43
N HIS A 72 -3.23 2.41 1.23
CA HIS A 72 -1.89 1.90 0.91
C HIS A 72 -1.61 0.57 1.61
N GLU A 73 -2.49 0.19 2.53
CA GLU A 73 -2.45 -1.07 3.26
C GLU A 73 -3.53 -2.02 2.73
N ARG A 74 -3.35 -3.31 2.93
CA ARG A 74 -4.29 -4.35 2.47
C ARG A 74 -5.53 -4.41 3.36
N ILE A 75 -6.39 -3.39 3.22
CA ILE A 75 -7.60 -3.26 4.03
C ILE A 75 -8.82 -3.42 3.12
N PRO A 76 -9.61 -4.50 3.25
CA PRO A 76 -10.83 -4.70 2.48
C PRO A 76 -11.85 -3.58 2.74
N GLY A 77 -12.53 -3.13 1.68
CA GLY A 77 -13.59 -2.11 1.76
C GLY A 77 -13.13 -0.70 1.40
N CYS A 78 -11.88 -0.48 1.00
CA CYS A 78 -11.46 0.79 0.39
C CYS A 78 -11.95 0.90 -1.06
N ASP A 79 -12.13 2.13 -1.55
CA ASP A 79 -12.51 2.41 -2.94
C ASP A 79 -11.32 2.27 -3.88
N LEU A 80 -10.16 2.81 -3.48
CA LEU A 80 -8.92 2.75 -4.23
C LEU A 80 -7.81 2.08 -3.41
N TYR A 81 -7.08 1.19 -4.04
CA TYR A 81 -5.90 0.58 -3.45
C TYR A 81 -4.63 0.96 -4.21
N ARG A 82 -3.60 1.41 -3.50
CA ARG A 82 -2.29 1.64 -4.08
C ARG A 82 -1.37 0.45 -3.84
N ALA A 83 -1.20 -0.38 -4.87
CA ALA A 83 -0.33 -1.55 -4.89
C ALA A 83 1.12 -1.12 -5.17
N GLY A 84 1.84 -0.70 -4.13
CA GLY A 84 3.24 -0.25 -4.25
C GLY A 84 4.25 -1.40 -4.23
N ASP A 85 3.90 -2.54 -3.62
CA ASP A 85 4.84 -3.62 -3.29
C ASP A 85 4.64 -4.89 -4.16
N GLY A 86 3.69 -4.90 -5.10
CA GLY A 86 3.32 -6.07 -5.88
C GLY A 86 2.49 -7.10 -5.08
N VAL A 87 2.24 -8.25 -5.70
CA VAL A 87 1.46 -9.34 -5.11
C VAL A 87 2.30 -10.14 -4.13
N HIS A 88 1.82 -10.29 -2.89
CA HIS A 88 2.59 -10.93 -1.81
C HIS A 88 3.00 -12.36 -2.12
N ARG A 89 2.12 -13.14 -2.76
CA ARG A 89 2.43 -14.50 -3.21
C ARG A 89 3.58 -14.53 -4.19
N ARG A 90 3.62 -13.61 -5.16
CA ARG A 90 4.70 -13.52 -6.15
C ARG A 90 6.04 -13.19 -5.49
N TRP A 91 6.03 -12.29 -4.52
CA TRP A 91 7.22 -12.02 -3.70
C TRP A 91 7.70 -13.27 -2.95
N LEU A 92 6.80 -14.07 -2.36
CA LEU A 92 7.17 -15.34 -1.70
C LEU A 92 7.77 -16.34 -2.69
N GLU A 93 7.21 -16.46 -3.90
CA GLU A 93 7.73 -17.31 -4.96
C GLU A 93 9.16 -16.92 -5.36
N GLN A 94 9.43 -15.62 -5.54
CA GLN A 94 10.79 -15.14 -5.80
C GLN A 94 11.75 -15.45 -4.64
N ARG A 95 11.31 -15.19 -3.42
CA ARG A 95 12.10 -15.50 -2.22
C ARG A 95 12.39 -16.99 -2.06
N ALA A 96 11.44 -17.84 -2.43
CA ALA A 96 11.60 -19.29 -2.36
C ALA A 96 12.75 -19.81 -3.23
N ARG A 97 13.02 -19.16 -4.39
CA ARG A 97 14.07 -19.59 -5.34
C ARG A 97 15.47 -19.66 -4.72
N ILE A 98 15.75 -18.84 -3.71
CA ILE A 98 17.05 -18.76 -3.02
C ILE A 98 17.11 -19.59 -1.74
N LEU A 99 16.04 -20.31 -1.40
CA LEU A 99 15.95 -21.09 -0.16
C LEU A 99 16.05 -22.59 -0.43
N PRO A 100 16.65 -23.37 0.49
CA PRO A 100 16.59 -24.84 0.45
C PRO A 100 15.13 -25.32 0.49
N GLY A 101 14.83 -26.45 -0.17
CA GLY A 101 13.45 -26.95 -0.37
C GLY A 101 12.60 -27.04 0.92
N TRP A 102 13.19 -27.51 2.02
CA TRP A 102 12.47 -27.60 3.30
C TRP A 102 12.10 -26.23 3.88
N LYS A 103 12.91 -25.18 3.65
CA LYS A 103 12.61 -23.79 4.05
C LYS A 103 11.55 -23.17 3.17
N GLN A 104 11.45 -23.58 1.91
CA GLN A 104 10.38 -23.10 1.01
C GLN A 104 8.99 -23.49 1.55
N ALA A 105 8.81 -24.76 1.97
CA ALA A 105 7.56 -25.21 2.57
C ALA A 105 7.19 -24.43 3.83
N LEU A 106 8.15 -24.16 4.70
CA LEU A 106 7.95 -23.34 5.91
C LEU A 106 7.57 -21.91 5.60
N LEU A 107 8.15 -21.32 4.55
CA LEU A 107 7.84 -19.95 4.12
C LEU A 107 6.36 -19.80 3.78
N PHE A 108 5.79 -20.72 3.00
CA PHE A 108 4.38 -20.69 2.63
C PHE A 108 3.44 -21.15 3.77
N ALA A 109 3.95 -21.94 4.72
CA ALA A 109 3.21 -22.35 5.91
C ALA A 109 3.15 -21.26 7.00
N ASP A 110 3.96 -20.22 6.92
CA ASP A 110 4.02 -19.15 7.91
C ASP A 110 2.67 -18.46 8.07
N ARG A 111 2.23 -18.35 9.34
CA ARG A 111 0.90 -17.79 9.68
C ARG A 111 0.75 -16.32 9.24
N TYR A 112 1.81 -15.54 9.31
CA TYR A 112 1.78 -14.14 8.89
C TYR A 112 1.65 -14.02 7.38
N HIS A 113 2.42 -14.79 6.60
CA HIS A 113 2.32 -14.77 5.14
C HIS A 113 0.95 -15.24 4.66
N ARG A 114 0.37 -16.26 5.28
CA ARG A 114 -1.02 -16.68 4.98
C ARG A 114 -2.04 -15.59 5.32
N TYR A 115 -1.86 -14.91 6.45
CA TYR A 115 -2.71 -13.77 6.81
C TYR A 115 -2.65 -12.66 5.74
N VAL A 116 -1.44 -12.28 5.30
CA VAL A 116 -1.26 -11.23 4.28
C VAL A 116 -1.90 -11.64 2.95
N MET A 117 -1.68 -12.88 2.49
CA MET A 117 -2.29 -13.38 1.25
C MET A 117 -3.82 -13.40 1.31
N ASN A 118 -4.40 -13.73 2.47
CA ASN A 118 -5.85 -13.71 2.64
C ASN A 118 -6.40 -12.28 2.65
N ALA A 119 -5.76 -11.37 3.39
CA ALA A 119 -6.16 -9.96 3.42
C ALA A 119 -6.08 -9.30 2.02
N GLU A 120 -5.04 -9.66 1.26
CA GLU A 120 -4.86 -9.21 -0.13
C GLU A 120 -5.97 -9.74 -1.04
N ARG A 121 -6.32 -11.02 -0.93
CA ARG A 121 -7.44 -11.61 -1.68
C ARG A 121 -8.77 -10.96 -1.32
N GLU A 122 -9.08 -10.83 -0.03
CA GLU A 122 -10.31 -10.20 0.44
C GLU A 122 -10.43 -8.75 -0.07
N MET A 123 -9.32 -8.02 -0.09
CA MET A 123 -9.29 -6.64 -0.57
C MET A 123 -9.54 -6.58 -2.09
N TYR A 124 -8.85 -7.38 -2.91
CA TYR A 124 -9.03 -7.36 -4.37
C TYR A 124 -10.39 -7.87 -4.83
N GLN A 125 -11.02 -8.75 -4.05
CA GLN A 125 -12.35 -9.31 -4.33
C GLN A 125 -13.49 -8.51 -3.67
N HIS A 126 -13.18 -7.42 -2.97
CA HIS A 126 -14.21 -6.64 -2.29
C HIS A 126 -15.03 -5.80 -3.27
N ASP A 127 -16.36 -5.82 -3.15
CA ASP A 127 -17.28 -5.14 -4.07
C ASP A 127 -17.09 -3.63 -4.13
N HIS A 128 -16.62 -3.01 -3.04
CA HIS A 128 -16.34 -1.57 -2.98
C HIS A 128 -15.08 -1.15 -3.74
N LEU A 129 -14.21 -2.10 -4.12
CA LEU A 129 -12.98 -1.75 -4.83
C LEU A 129 -13.27 -1.26 -6.25
N ARG A 130 -13.13 0.04 -6.44
CA ARG A 130 -13.35 0.74 -7.71
C ARG A 130 -12.12 0.73 -8.61
N GLY A 131 -10.92 0.83 -8.00
CA GLY A 131 -9.69 0.87 -8.79
C GLY A 131 -8.44 0.53 -7.99
N VAL A 132 -7.42 0.16 -8.73
CA VAL A 132 -6.07 -0.12 -8.19
C VAL A 132 -5.05 0.74 -8.92
N ILE A 133 -4.17 1.38 -8.16
CA ILE A 133 -3.04 2.12 -8.69
C ILE A 133 -1.78 1.31 -8.41
N CYS A 134 -1.05 0.89 -9.44
CA CYS A 134 0.23 0.22 -9.29
C CYS A 134 1.36 1.01 -9.97
N ASN A 135 2.60 0.73 -9.59
CA ASN A 135 3.76 1.49 -10.05
C ASN A 135 4.55 0.80 -11.18
N ALA A 136 4.08 -0.35 -11.67
CA ALA A 136 4.70 -1.08 -12.76
C ALA A 136 3.69 -1.96 -13.52
N GLU A 137 3.89 -2.15 -14.81
CA GLU A 137 3.06 -3.03 -15.64
C GLU A 137 3.12 -4.49 -15.16
N MET A 138 4.28 -4.93 -14.67
CA MET A 138 4.45 -6.27 -14.09
C MET A 138 3.44 -6.51 -12.96
N ILE A 139 3.28 -5.54 -12.05
CA ILE A 139 2.34 -5.65 -10.92
C ILE A 139 0.89 -5.72 -11.42
N LYS A 140 0.54 -4.94 -12.43
CA LYS A 140 -0.78 -5.03 -13.08
C LYS A 140 -1.06 -6.44 -13.59
N GLN A 141 -0.11 -7.03 -14.30
CA GLN A 141 -0.26 -8.39 -14.83
C GLN A 141 -0.36 -9.44 -13.72
N GLU A 142 0.41 -9.30 -12.63
CA GLU A 142 0.29 -10.19 -11.46
C GLU A 142 -1.10 -10.10 -10.81
N ILE A 143 -1.65 -8.90 -10.65
CA ILE A 143 -2.98 -8.71 -10.06
C ILE A 143 -4.07 -9.34 -10.94
N ILE A 144 -3.99 -9.15 -12.26
CA ILE A 144 -4.93 -9.79 -13.21
C ILE A 144 -4.84 -11.30 -13.10
N ALA A 145 -3.62 -11.86 -13.13
CA ALA A 145 -3.40 -13.30 -13.13
C ALA A 145 -3.83 -13.99 -11.83
N ASP A 146 -3.57 -13.35 -10.68
CA ASP A 146 -3.79 -13.98 -9.36
C ASP A 146 -5.19 -13.73 -8.79
N PHE A 147 -5.85 -12.62 -9.16
CA PHE A 147 -7.14 -12.22 -8.59
C PHE A 147 -8.26 -12.07 -9.62
N GLY A 148 -7.95 -12.12 -10.92
CA GLY A 148 -8.94 -11.96 -11.98
C GLY A 148 -9.56 -10.57 -12.05
N LEU A 149 -8.87 -9.54 -11.53
CA LEU A 149 -9.38 -8.18 -11.56
C LEU A 149 -9.40 -7.65 -13.00
N PRO A 150 -10.48 -7.00 -13.45
CA PRO A 150 -10.56 -6.42 -14.79
C PRO A 150 -9.45 -5.39 -15.04
N ALA A 151 -8.81 -5.46 -16.21
CA ALA A 151 -7.66 -4.63 -16.56
C ALA A 151 -7.95 -3.13 -16.53
N GLU A 152 -9.20 -2.74 -16.81
CA GLU A 152 -9.71 -1.37 -16.77
C GLU A 152 -9.78 -0.79 -15.35
N LYS A 153 -9.83 -1.63 -14.33
CA LYS A 153 -9.75 -1.20 -12.92
C LYS A 153 -8.32 -0.96 -12.43
N ILE A 154 -7.30 -1.33 -13.23
CA ILE A 154 -5.91 -1.26 -12.79
C ILE A 154 -5.15 -0.21 -13.62
N HIS A 155 -4.71 0.84 -12.94
CA HIS A 155 -4.01 1.97 -13.53
C HIS A 155 -2.53 1.91 -13.16
N VAL A 156 -1.64 1.97 -14.17
CA VAL A 156 -0.19 2.02 -13.95
C VAL A 156 0.23 3.47 -13.89
N ILE A 157 0.75 3.88 -12.73
CA ILE A 157 1.31 5.22 -12.51
C ILE A 157 2.73 5.02 -11.98
N TYR A 158 3.72 5.22 -12.84
CA TYR A 158 5.13 5.06 -12.49
C TYR A 158 5.56 6.08 -11.42
N ASN A 159 6.46 5.67 -10.54
CA ASN A 159 7.06 6.58 -9.59
C ASN A 159 7.91 7.62 -10.35
N ALA A 160 7.64 8.90 -10.11
CA ALA A 160 8.44 9.98 -10.67
C ALA A 160 9.62 10.31 -9.75
N ILE A 161 10.73 10.71 -10.37
CA ILE A 161 11.90 11.25 -9.68
C ILE A 161 12.00 12.73 -10.06
N ASP A 162 12.22 13.58 -9.07
CA ASP A 162 12.52 14.98 -9.30
C ASP A 162 13.95 15.11 -9.86
N ASN A 163 14.06 15.28 -11.16
CA ASN A 163 15.33 15.38 -11.87
C ASN A 163 16.15 16.63 -11.50
N GLN A 164 15.54 17.65 -10.91
CA GLN A 164 16.26 18.81 -10.41
C GLN A 164 16.97 18.53 -9.09
N ARG A 165 16.39 17.64 -8.30
CA ARG A 165 16.91 17.26 -6.99
C ARG A 165 17.84 16.04 -7.04
N PHE A 166 17.68 15.17 -8.01
CA PHE A 166 18.46 13.95 -8.21
C PHE A 166 19.14 14.00 -9.57
N THR A 167 20.15 14.86 -9.71
CA THR A 167 21.07 14.86 -10.84
C THR A 167 22.16 13.81 -10.63
N PRO A 168 22.54 13.04 -11.68
CA PRO A 168 23.73 12.21 -11.60
C PRO A 168 24.94 13.06 -11.20
N PRO A 169 25.85 12.57 -10.36
CA PRO A 169 27.10 13.27 -10.09
C PRO A 169 27.87 13.43 -11.41
N ASP A 170 28.49 14.61 -11.60
CA ASP A 170 29.30 14.89 -12.77
C ASP A 170 30.44 13.86 -12.89
N GLU A 171 30.86 13.53 -14.13
CA GLU A 171 31.88 12.51 -14.40
C GLU A 171 33.20 12.75 -13.65
N GLU A 172 33.51 13.99 -13.26
CA GLU A 172 34.67 14.36 -12.44
C GLU A 172 34.64 13.83 -11.00
N THR A 173 33.47 13.39 -10.50
CA THR A 173 33.32 12.88 -9.12
C THR A 173 33.76 11.42 -9.01
N PHE A 174 34.01 10.73 -10.12
CA PHE A 174 34.43 9.32 -10.18
C PHE A 174 35.91 9.13 -10.60
N ALA A 175 36.70 10.20 -10.67
CA ALA A 175 38.13 10.14 -11.02
C ALA A 175 39.01 10.02 -9.76
#